data_56af6ea75369ab637fff7505b708560a
#
_entry.id   56af6ea75369ab637fff7505b708560a
#
_cell.length_a   1.000
_cell.length_b   1.000
_cell.length_c   1.000
_cell.angle_alpha   90.00
_cell.angle_beta   90.00
_cell.angle_gamma   90.00
#
_symmetry.space_group_name_H-M   'P 1'
#
loop_
_entity.id
_entity.type
_entity.pdbx_description
1 polymer ?
#
loop_
_entity_poly.entity_id
_entity_poly.type
_entity_poly.pdbx_seq_one_letter_code
_entity_poly.pdbx_strand_id
1 'polypeptide(L)'
;MLLSASDLVLNANGVRVRHQRIAKEHLLRVDRGIYVGADKLGRDPSPWKVRARVAEARLLALGVRSSNSDVPVFTGESAMVVLGIEPWWNNPNVTVRRKVRSGTKTDMRAIQVGSTTVPQTQIKQTDTFIGPLNTPLITRCGLAISPLPIVILDLVRSAHPLQAFHDVSLLLRFHTRFSRWQLDRSRSQTAQIKSNIHNDLRALRASSDRRIHGFRRALALLHASEPGIESPAESIVLWALHCILDAGYSIQSQRAFSANGRHRFVDIAIPEARVAIEVSGFGKFGDSSAEAHRVASAAVERQQDLEDLGWRIVNVSYEQATDIENLVSYLAKRLGALGIRIHMAQGLLWAQPNHQLFERHRRT
;
A
#
# COMPACT_ATOMS: atom_id res chain seq x y z
N MET A 1 -10.64 7.64 3.94
CA MET A 1 -10.53 9.09 3.65
C MET A 1 -10.85 9.90 4.88
N LEU A 2 -10.16 11.00 5.06
CA LEU A 2 -10.34 11.94 6.16
C LEU A 2 -11.04 13.25 5.69
N LEU A 3 -11.02 13.51 4.39
CA LEU A 3 -11.81 14.55 3.74
C LEU A 3 -13.15 14.02 3.27
N SER A 4 -14.14 14.91 3.17
CA SER A 4 -15.48 14.64 2.66
C SER A 4 -15.86 15.64 1.56
N ALA A 5 -16.93 15.38 0.83
CA ALA A 5 -17.42 16.32 -0.18
C ALA A 5 -17.81 17.70 0.41
N SER A 6 -18.20 17.75 1.70
CA SER A 6 -18.51 19.00 2.41
C SER A 6 -17.28 19.86 2.71
N ASP A 7 -16.07 19.31 2.65
CA ASP A 7 -14.83 20.07 2.78
C ASP A 7 -14.43 20.81 1.50
N LEU A 8 -15.14 20.54 0.38
CA LEU A 8 -14.91 21.21 -0.89
C LEU A 8 -15.76 22.47 -1.02
N VAL A 9 -15.16 23.54 -1.50
CA VAL A 9 -15.83 24.79 -1.89
C VAL A 9 -15.95 24.82 -3.41
N LEU A 10 -17.18 24.82 -3.90
CA LEU A 10 -17.48 24.72 -5.33
C LEU A 10 -17.89 26.08 -5.91
N ASN A 11 -17.54 26.31 -7.19
CA ASN A 11 -18.28 27.30 -7.98
C ASN A 11 -19.71 26.80 -8.17
N ALA A 12 -20.69 27.50 -7.60
CA ALA A 12 -22.09 27.11 -7.69
C ALA A 12 -22.81 27.91 -8.77
N ASN A 13 -23.65 27.25 -9.61
CA ASN A 13 -24.59 27.86 -10.56
C ASN A 13 -23.98 28.98 -11.43
N GLY A 14 -22.76 28.80 -11.94
CA GLY A 14 -22.07 29.80 -12.75
C GLY A 14 -21.40 30.93 -11.97
N VAL A 15 -21.59 30.99 -10.65
CA VAL A 15 -20.96 31.98 -9.78
C VAL A 15 -19.57 31.49 -9.38
N ARG A 16 -18.54 32.23 -9.81
CA ARG A 16 -17.15 31.96 -9.41
C ARG A 16 -16.93 32.31 -7.95
N VAL A 17 -16.19 31.45 -7.22
CA VAL A 17 -15.68 31.83 -5.90
C VAL A 17 -14.83 33.09 -6.05
N ARG A 18 -15.23 34.17 -5.33
CA ARG A 18 -14.58 35.49 -5.45
C ARG A 18 -13.15 35.42 -4.90
N HIS A 19 -12.25 36.15 -5.52
CA HIS A 19 -10.84 36.24 -5.08
C HIS A 19 -10.70 36.63 -3.61
N GLN A 20 -11.55 37.55 -3.13
CA GLN A 20 -11.60 37.95 -1.71
C GLN A 20 -11.91 36.77 -0.77
N ARG A 21 -12.84 35.90 -1.17
CA ARG A 21 -13.18 34.69 -0.38
C ARG A 21 -12.02 33.70 -0.40
N ILE A 22 -11.36 33.50 -1.56
CA ILE A 22 -10.19 32.61 -1.67
C ILE A 22 -9.07 33.07 -0.74
N ALA A 23 -8.79 34.39 -0.70
CA ALA A 23 -7.76 34.93 0.18
C ALA A 23 -8.17 34.86 1.67
N LYS A 24 -9.41 35.26 2.00
CA LYS A 24 -9.91 35.29 3.39
C LYS A 24 -9.99 33.90 4.04
N GLU A 25 -10.42 32.90 3.28
CA GLU A 25 -10.60 31.52 3.76
C GLU A 25 -9.39 30.64 3.45
N HIS A 26 -8.28 31.22 2.94
CA HIS A 26 -7.08 30.48 2.54
C HIS A 26 -7.39 29.25 1.70
N LEU A 27 -8.25 29.40 0.67
CA LEU A 27 -8.68 28.32 -0.18
C LEU A 27 -7.62 27.98 -1.24
N LEU A 28 -7.30 26.69 -1.33
CA LEU A 28 -6.40 26.13 -2.34
C LEU A 28 -7.21 25.46 -3.46
N ARG A 29 -6.85 25.75 -4.70
CA ARG A 29 -7.54 25.19 -5.85
C ARG A 29 -7.07 23.78 -6.12
N VAL A 30 -7.98 22.82 -6.02
CA VAL A 30 -7.72 21.38 -6.28
C VAL A 30 -8.01 21.00 -7.73
N ASP A 31 -9.11 21.54 -8.29
CA ASP A 31 -9.49 21.37 -9.70
C ASP A 31 -10.18 22.65 -10.21
N ARG A 32 -10.58 22.65 -11.47
CA ARG A 32 -11.29 23.80 -12.08
C ARG A 32 -12.59 24.10 -11.34
N GLY A 33 -12.62 25.24 -10.64
CA GLY A 33 -13.78 25.69 -9.87
C GLY A 33 -14.02 24.93 -8.56
N ILE A 34 -13.05 24.13 -8.09
CA ILE A 34 -13.13 23.37 -6.87
C ILE A 34 -11.94 23.71 -5.98
N TYR A 35 -12.23 24.03 -4.74
CA TYR A 35 -11.27 24.51 -3.76
C TYR A 35 -11.40 23.74 -2.44
N VAL A 36 -10.40 23.80 -1.60
CA VAL A 36 -10.38 23.23 -0.24
C VAL A 36 -9.58 24.16 0.67
N GLY A 37 -9.94 24.24 1.94
CA GLY A 37 -9.20 25.04 2.93
C GLY A 37 -7.79 24.53 3.13
N ALA A 38 -6.80 25.43 3.20
CA ALA A 38 -5.41 25.08 3.45
C ALA A 38 -5.24 24.37 4.81
N ASP A 39 -6.03 24.73 5.82
CA ASP A 39 -6.10 24.11 7.14
C ASP A 39 -6.48 22.63 7.08
N LYS A 40 -7.36 22.26 6.16
CA LYS A 40 -7.77 20.86 5.94
C LYS A 40 -6.65 20.01 5.35
N LEU A 41 -5.89 20.58 4.42
CA LEU A 41 -4.77 19.89 3.77
C LEU A 41 -3.54 19.84 4.67
N GLY A 42 -3.25 20.92 5.39
CA GLY A 42 -2.07 21.09 6.25
C GLY A 42 -2.31 20.76 7.73
N ARG A 43 -3.40 20.09 8.10
CA ARG A 43 -3.70 19.73 9.48
C ARG A 43 -2.57 18.98 10.19
N ASP A 44 -1.89 18.11 9.46
CA ASP A 44 -0.61 17.51 9.86
C ASP A 44 0.45 18.06 8.89
N PRO A 45 1.47 18.80 9.37
CA PRO A 45 2.45 19.46 8.53
C PRO A 45 3.46 18.50 7.88
N SER A 46 3.46 17.23 8.25
CA SER A 46 4.35 16.23 7.65
C SER A 46 4.15 16.15 6.14
N PRO A 47 5.19 16.32 5.30
CA PRO A 47 5.03 16.41 3.84
C PRO A 47 4.28 15.23 3.22
N TRP A 48 4.47 14.02 3.76
CA TRP A 48 3.79 12.83 3.29
C TRP A 48 2.28 12.84 3.64
N LYS A 49 1.87 13.37 4.81
CA LYS A 49 0.46 13.54 5.17
C LYS A 49 -0.21 14.60 4.31
N VAL A 50 0.46 15.71 4.05
CA VAL A 50 -0.03 16.75 3.12
C VAL A 50 -0.26 16.16 1.73
N ARG A 51 0.69 15.37 1.21
CA ARG A 51 0.53 14.70 -0.10
C ARG A 51 -0.68 13.76 -0.12
N ALA A 52 -0.86 12.94 0.92
CA ALA A 52 -2.02 12.05 1.04
C ALA A 52 -3.35 12.82 1.06
N ARG A 53 -3.43 13.95 1.80
CA ARG A 53 -4.62 14.81 1.82
C ARG A 53 -4.94 15.45 0.48
N VAL A 54 -3.91 15.91 -0.23
CA VAL A 54 -4.09 16.44 -1.58
C VAL A 54 -4.59 15.35 -2.53
N ALA A 55 -4.09 14.11 -2.40
CA ALA A 55 -4.61 12.99 -3.18
C ALA A 55 -6.09 12.74 -2.90
N GLU A 56 -6.51 12.71 -1.62
CA GLU A 56 -7.94 12.60 -1.25
C GLU A 56 -8.79 13.73 -1.86
N ALA A 57 -8.33 14.98 -1.74
CA ALA A 57 -9.03 16.13 -2.28
C ALA A 57 -9.21 16.06 -3.80
N ARG A 58 -8.20 15.57 -4.52
CA ARG A 58 -8.24 15.37 -5.98
C ARG A 58 -9.28 14.34 -6.39
N LEU A 59 -9.39 13.21 -5.65
CA LEU A 59 -10.40 12.18 -5.93
C LEU A 59 -11.81 12.68 -5.67
N LEU A 60 -12.01 13.38 -4.55
CA LEU A 60 -13.30 14.03 -4.23
C LEU A 60 -13.67 15.04 -5.29
N ALA A 61 -12.75 15.91 -5.70
CA ALA A 61 -12.99 16.92 -6.73
C ALA A 61 -13.42 16.29 -8.05
N LEU A 62 -12.76 15.20 -8.45
CA LEU A 62 -13.12 14.47 -9.67
C LEU A 62 -14.49 13.82 -9.56
N GLY A 63 -14.83 13.25 -8.40
CA GLY A 63 -16.14 12.63 -8.14
C GLY A 63 -17.28 13.66 -8.19
N VAL A 64 -17.11 14.80 -7.54
CA VAL A 64 -18.13 15.88 -7.51
C VAL A 64 -18.31 16.55 -8.88
N ARG A 65 -17.24 16.68 -9.67
CA ARG A 65 -17.29 17.30 -10.99
C ARG A 65 -18.03 16.44 -12.04
N SER A 66 -18.10 15.14 -11.81
CA SER A 66 -18.66 14.21 -12.80
C SER A 66 -20.16 14.32 -12.90
N SER A 67 -20.69 14.24 -14.13
CA SER A 67 -22.14 14.17 -14.39
C SER A 67 -22.67 12.78 -14.03
N ASN A 68 -23.96 12.68 -13.76
CA ASN A 68 -24.63 11.39 -13.47
C ASN A 68 -24.45 10.33 -14.56
N SER A 69 -24.14 10.75 -15.80
CA SER A 69 -23.93 9.84 -16.95
C SER A 69 -22.52 9.27 -17.05
N ASP A 70 -21.52 9.90 -16.40
CA ASP A 70 -20.09 9.49 -16.48
C ASP A 70 -19.41 9.56 -15.11
N VAL A 71 -19.97 8.83 -14.15
CA VAL A 71 -19.40 8.73 -12.81
C VAL A 71 -18.07 7.95 -12.87
N PRO A 72 -16.95 8.54 -12.41
CA PRO A 72 -15.67 7.84 -12.39
C PRO A 72 -15.70 6.70 -11.37
N VAL A 73 -15.28 5.52 -11.79
CA VAL A 73 -15.05 4.38 -10.90
C VAL A 73 -13.56 4.32 -10.60
N PHE A 74 -13.16 4.60 -9.37
CA PHE A 74 -11.76 4.60 -8.96
C PHE A 74 -11.23 3.16 -8.84
N THR A 75 -9.98 2.96 -9.24
CA THR A 75 -9.32 1.64 -9.23
C THR A 75 -7.84 1.77 -8.87
N GLY A 76 -7.13 0.65 -8.67
CA GLY A 76 -5.73 0.66 -8.28
C GLY A 76 -5.46 1.48 -7.02
N GLU A 77 -4.38 2.27 -7.00
CA GLU A 77 -4.03 3.13 -5.86
C GLU A 77 -5.13 4.16 -5.52
N SER A 78 -5.88 4.64 -6.52
CA SER A 78 -6.98 5.56 -6.26
C SER A 78 -8.10 4.92 -5.45
N ALA A 79 -8.42 3.65 -5.67
CA ALA A 79 -9.39 2.94 -4.83
C ALA A 79 -8.88 2.78 -3.39
N MET A 80 -7.57 2.55 -3.20
CA MET A 80 -6.96 2.50 -1.87
C MET A 80 -7.11 3.84 -1.13
N VAL A 81 -6.79 4.96 -1.79
CA VAL A 81 -6.96 6.30 -1.20
C VAL A 81 -8.42 6.54 -0.83
N VAL A 82 -9.39 6.18 -1.68
CA VAL A 82 -10.83 6.28 -1.37
C VAL A 82 -11.22 5.46 -0.15
N LEU A 83 -10.62 4.27 0.03
CA LEU A 83 -10.81 3.42 1.21
C LEU A 83 -10.10 3.94 2.48
N GLY A 84 -9.26 4.97 2.36
CA GLY A 84 -8.43 5.50 3.45
C GLY A 84 -7.17 4.69 3.72
N ILE A 85 -6.75 3.90 2.74
CA ILE A 85 -5.50 3.14 2.78
C ILE A 85 -4.41 3.98 2.11
N GLU A 86 -3.28 4.16 2.76
CA GLU A 86 -2.13 4.85 2.17
C GLU A 86 -1.38 3.88 1.23
N PRO A 87 -1.43 4.07 -0.12
CA PRO A 87 -0.70 3.21 -1.05
C PRO A 87 0.81 3.47 -0.98
N TRP A 88 1.57 2.68 -1.74
CA TRP A 88 3.04 2.88 -1.85
C TRP A 88 3.42 4.33 -2.14
N TRP A 89 2.71 5.01 -3.03
CA TRP A 89 2.93 6.42 -3.34
C TRP A 89 1.97 7.33 -2.57
N ASN A 90 2.50 8.35 -1.87
CA ASN A 90 1.68 9.32 -1.12
C ASN A 90 0.89 10.26 -2.04
N ASN A 91 1.32 10.42 -3.28
CA ASN A 91 0.68 11.27 -4.30
C ASN A 91 0.54 10.46 -5.60
N PRO A 92 -0.28 9.39 -5.62
CA PRO A 92 -0.42 8.55 -6.79
C PRO A 92 -1.12 9.29 -7.94
N ASN A 93 -0.93 8.79 -9.16
CA ASN A 93 -1.78 9.18 -10.27
C ASN A 93 -3.23 8.78 -10.00
N VAL A 94 -4.16 9.58 -10.50
CA VAL A 94 -5.58 9.25 -10.37
C VAL A 94 -5.95 8.21 -11.43
N THR A 95 -6.30 7.01 -11.01
CA THR A 95 -6.67 5.91 -11.91
C THR A 95 -8.18 5.66 -11.84
N VAL A 96 -8.84 5.76 -12.99
CA VAL A 96 -10.30 5.64 -13.10
C VAL A 96 -10.71 4.74 -14.26
N ARG A 97 -11.91 4.17 -14.13
CA ARG A 97 -12.69 3.54 -15.20
C ARG A 97 -13.86 4.44 -15.54
N ARG A 98 -14.13 4.66 -16.80
CA ARG A 98 -15.26 5.44 -17.32
C ARG A 98 -15.92 4.71 -18.47
N LYS A 99 -17.21 4.97 -18.67
CA LYS A 99 -17.98 4.41 -19.80
C LYS A 99 -17.45 4.96 -21.14
N VAL A 100 -17.08 6.23 -21.15
CA VAL A 100 -16.59 6.91 -22.36
C VAL A 100 -15.09 7.16 -22.23
N ARG A 101 -14.30 6.73 -23.21
CA ARG A 101 -12.87 7.08 -23.28
C ARG A 101 -12.72 8.55 -23.57
N SER A 102 -12.10 9.28 -22.65
CA SER A 102 -11.60 10.63 -22.92
C SER A 102 -10.23 10.51 -23.59
N GLY A 103 -10.08 11.01 -24.80
CA GLY A 103 -8.80 11.04 -25.52
C GLY A 103 -7.79 12.04 -24.95
N THR A 104 -8.22 12.89 -24.03
CA THR A 104 -7.37 13.96 -23.49
C THR A 104 -6.73 13.52 -22.17
N LYS A 105 -5.40 13.51 -22.16
CA LYS A 105 -4.66 13.44 -20.88
C LYS A 105 -5.00 14.68 -20.06
N THR A 106 -5.60 14.49 -18.92
CA THR A 106 -5.93 15.58 -18.01
C THR A 106 -4.97 15.51 -16.83
N ASP A 107 -4.19 16.55 -16.63
CA ASP A 107 -3.28 16.66 -15.48
C ASP A 107 -3.97 17.45 -14.37
N MET A 108 -3.85 16.96 -13.16
CA MET A 108 -4.17 17.71 -11.94
C MET A 108 -2.94 18.49 -11.51
N ARG A 109 -3.08 19.80 -11.39
CA ARG A 109 -1.98 20.74 -11.17
C ARG A 109 -1.25 20.47 -9.84
N ALA A 110 0.00 20.92 -9.76
CA ALA A 110 0.72 21.03 -8.50
C ALA A 110 -0.01 21.96 -7.53
N ILE A 111 0.08 21.68 -6.24
CA ILE A 111 -0.57 22.43 -5.16
C ILE A 111 0.49 22.74 -4.09
N GLN A 112 0.58 24.01 -3.69
CA GLN A 112 1.41 24.44 -2.57
C GLN A 112 0.56 24.48 -1.30
N VAL A 113 0.99 23.76 -0.26
CA VAL A 113 0.34 23.72 1.06
C VAL A 113 1.41 24.06 2.11
N GLY A 114 1.40 25.29 2.61
CA GLY A 114 2.48 25.77 3.48
C GLY A 114 3.84 25.67 2.78
N SER A 115 4.80 25.01 3.41
CA SER A 115 6.14 24.75 2.84
C SER A 115 6.18 23.54 1.89
N THR A 116 5.11 22.73 1.82
CA THR A 116 5.09 21.50 1.03
C THR A 116 4.53 21.74 -0.36
N THR A 117 5.33 21.46 -1.39
CA THR A 117 4.86 21.40 -2.79
C THR A 117 4.42 19.98 -3.11
N VAL A 118 3.14 19.81 -3.45
CA VAL A 118 2.61 18.53 -3.94
C VAL A 118 2.62 18.54 -5.46
N PRO A 119 3.39 17.66 -6.12
CA PRO A 119 3.52 17.65 -7.57
C PRO A 119 2.20 17.42 -8.30
N GLN A 120 2.18 17.78 -9.58
CA GLN A 120 1.07 17.42 -10.46
C GLN A 120 0.92 15.90 -10.57
N THR A 121 -0.30 15.44 -10.85
CA THR A 121 -0.61 14.03 -11.11
C THR A 121 -1.43 13.91 -12.37
N GLN A 122 -1.35 12.74 -13.01
CA GLN A 122 -2.13 12.45 -14.22
C GLN A 122 -3.39 11.69 -13.88
N ILE A 123 -4.47 11.95 -14.62
CA ILE A 123 -5.65 11.11 -14.61
C ILE A 123 -5.41 10.03 -15.68
N LYS A 124 -5.27 8.79 -15.23
CA LYS A 124 -5.11 7.60 -16.07
C LYS A 124 -6.44 6.88 -16.17
N GLN A 125 -6.92 6.69 -17.39
CA GLN A 125 -8.10 5.90 -17.65
C GLN A 125 -7.69 4.47 -18.00
N THR A 126 -8.20 3.50 -17.26
CA THR A 126 -8.04 2.07 -17.58
C THR A 126 -9.20 1.57 -18.42
N ASP A 127 -9.06 0.38 -19.00
CA ASP A 127 -10.10 -0.23 -19.84
C ASP A 127 -11.43 -0.34 -19.11
N THR A 128 -12.50 0.03 -19.83
CA THR A 128 -13.85 0.21 -19.28
C THR A 128 -14.54 -1.07 -18.89
N PHE A 129 -14.16 -2.21 -19.46
CA PHE A 129 -14.91 -3.45 -19.34
C PHE A 129 -14.07 -4.63 -18.95
N ILE A 130 -14.41 -5.23 -17.80
CA ILE A 130 -13.90 -6.54 -17.43
C ILE A 130 -15.10 -7.37 -16.91
N GLY A 131 -15.83 -8.04 -17.82
CA GLY A 131 -16.78 -9.12 -17.56
C GLY A 131 -17.76 -8.94 -16.39
N PRO A 132 -18.07 -10.01 -15.66
CA PRO A 132 -19.14 -10.02 -14.64
C PRO A 132 -18.83 -9.17 -13.42
N LEU A 133 -17.59 -8.72 -13.21
CA LEU A 133 -17.20 -7.86 -12.07
C LEU A 133 -17.35 -6.35 -12.36
N ASN A 134 -18.40 -5.97 -13.10
CA ASN A 134 -18.58 -4.58 -13.52
C ASN A 134 -19.33 -3.70 -12.55
N THR A 135 -19.92 -4.26 -11.48
CA THR A 135 -20.70 -3.47 -10.52
C THR A 135 -19.78 -2.71 -9.59
N PRO A 136 -19.71 -1.38 -9.68
CA PRO A 136 -18.92 -0.58 -8.76
C PRO A 136 -19.46 -0.67 -7.35
N LEU A 137 -18.55 -0.58 -6.37
CA LEU A 137 -18.91 -0.45 -4.96
C LEU A 137 -18.97 1.03 -4.60
N ILE A 138 -20.09 1.49 -4.05
CA ILE A 138 -20.19 2.85 -3.52
C ILE A 138 -19.66 2.89 -2.10
N THR A 139 -18.70 3.75 -1.86
CA THR A 139 -18.08 3.91 -0.54
C THR A 139 -18.85 4.87 0.33
N ARG A 140 -18.52 4.91 1.62
CA ARG A 140 -19.15 5.83 2.59
C ARG A 140 -18.99 7.31 2.23
N CYS A 141 -17.95 7.69 1.49
CA CYS A 141 -17.76 9.05 0.99
C CYS A 141 -18.51 9.34 -0.34
N GLY A 142 -19.33 8.40 -0.82
CA GLY A 142 -20.12 8.55 -2.04
C GLY A 142 -19.34 8.33 -3.35
N LEU A 143 -18.05 7.99 -3.28
CA LEU A 143 -17.24 7.68 -4.47
C LEU A 143 -17.36 6.20 -4.84
N ALA A 144 -17.42 5.93 -6.16
CA ALA A 144 -17.47 4.59 -6.70
C ALA A 144 -16.06 4.01 -6.85
N ILE A 145 -15.86 2.77 -6.39
CA ILE A 145 -14.61 2.00 -6.60
C ILE A 145 -14.89 0.70 -7.34
N SER A 146 -13.87 0.21 -8.03
CA SER A 146 -13.92 -1.13 -8.65
C SER A 146 -14.00 -2.23 -7.59
N PRO A 147 -14.59 -3.40 -7.89
CA PRO A 147 -14.50 -4.59 -7.03
C PRO A 147 -13.04 -4.96 -6.74
N LEU A 148 -12.78 -5.53 -5.57
CA LEU A 148 -11.44 -5.82 -5.07
C LEU A 148 -10.57 -6.64 -6.04
N PRO A 149 -11.09 -7.69 -6.73
CA PRO A 149 -10.29 -8.42 -7.72
C PRO A 149 -9.79 -7.53 -8.86
N ILE A 150 -10.61 -6.56 -9.27
CA ILE A 150 -10.26 -5.60 -10.33
C ILE A 150 -9.24 -4.58 -9.83
N VAL A 151 -9.39 -4.09 -8.62
CA VAL A 151 -8.40 -3.19 -7.99
C VAL A 151 -7.02 -3.86 -7.96
N ILE A 152 -6.96 -5.12 -7.52
CA ILE A 152 -5.71 -5.91 -7.49
C ILE A 152 -5.13 -6.08 -8.89
N LEU A 153 -5.95 -6.43 -9.86
CA LEU A 153 -5.49 -6.62 -11.24
C LEU A 153 -4.90 -5.32 -11.82
N ASP A 154 -5.54 -4.19 -11.55
CA ASP A 154 -5.06 -2.89 -12.03
C ASP A 154 -3.78 -2.42 -11.31
N LEU A 155 -3.62 -2.68 -10.01
CA LEU A 155 -2.36 -2.47 -9.29
C LEU A 155 -1.22 -3.25 -9.94
N VAL A 156 -1.45 -4.54 -10.18
CA VAL A 156 -0.44 -5.43 -10.77
C VAL A 156 -0.02 -5.04 -12.19
N ARG A 157 -0.94 -4.44 -12.93
CA ARG A 157 -0.69 -3.97 -14.31
C ARG A 157 0.10 -2.67 -14.38
N SER A 158 -0.11 -1.80 -13.42
CA SER A 158 0.39 -0.41 -13.46
C SER A 158 1.62 -0.18 -12.60
N ALA A 159 1.91 -1.09 -11.65
CA ALA A 159 2.93 -0.90 -10.64
C ALA A 159 4.10 -1.89 -10.77
N HIS A 160 5.24 -1.52 -10.18
CA HIS A 160 6.33 -2.48 -9.94
C HIS A 160 5.85 -3.61 -9.02
N PRO A 161 6.31 -4.87 -9.19
CA PRO A 161 5.84 -6.00 -8.36
C PRO A 161 5.97 -5.78 -6.85
N LEU A 162 7.04 -5.16 -6.37
CA LEU A 162 7.20 -4.78 -4.97
C LEU A 162 6.10 -3.82 -4.48
N GLN A 163 5.85 -2.77 -5.26
CA GLN A 163 4.78 -1.81 -4.97
C GLN A 163 3.42 -2.51 -4.94
N ALA A 164 3.13 -3.33 -5.95
CA ALA A 164 1.88 -4.08 -6.00
C ALA A 164 1.76 -5.09 -4.83
N PHE A 165 2.86 -5.73 -4.41
CA PHE A 165 2.91 -6.60 -3.25
C PHE A 165 2.53 -5.87 -1.96
N HIS A 166 3.12 -4.71 -1.73
CA HIS A 166 2.78 -3.84 -0.59
C HIS A 166 1.30 -3.46 -0.59
N ASP A 167 0.84 -2.91 -1.71
CA ASP A 167 -0.52 -2.38 -1.84
C ASP A 167 -1.58 -3.49 -1.71
N VAL A 168 -1.35 -4.66 -2.30
CA VAL A 168 -2.25 -5.82 -2.13
C VAL A 168 -2.23 -6.32 -0.68
N SER A 169 -1.09 -6.34 -0.01
CA SER A 169 -0.99 -6.71 1.41
C SER A 169 -1.80 -5.75 2.31
N LEU A 170 -1.73 -4.44 2.06
CA LEU A 170 -2.54 -3.45 2.78
C LEU A 170 -4.04 -3.58 2.48
N LEU A 171 -4.43 -3.88 1.24
CA LEU A 171 -5.82 -4.17 0.90
C LEU A 171 -6.33 -5.40 1.65
N LEU A 172 -5.54 -6.47 1.71
CA LEU A 172 -5.89 -7.65 2.51
C LEU A 172 -6.01 -7.29 3.99
N ARG A 173 -5.06 -6.54 4.57
CA ARG A 173 -5.11 -6.05 5.95
C ARG A 173 -6.41 -5.29 6.24
N PHE A 174 -6.79 -4.40 5.36
CA PHE A 174 -8.01 -3.60 5.49
C PHE A 174 -9.27 -4.48 5.46
N HIS A 175 -9.39 -5.38 4.49
CA HIS A 175 -10.58 -6.20 4.31
C HIS A 175 -10.71 -7.31 5.36
N THR A 176 -9.60 -7.84 5.87
CA THR A 176 -9.59 -8.86 6.94
C THR A 176 -9.64 -8.25 8.34
N ARG A 177 -9.46 -6.92 8.46
CA ARG A 177 -9.25 -6.25 9.76
C ARG A 177 -8.18 -6.97 10.56
N PHE A 178 -7.05 -7.28 9.91
CA PHE A 178 -5.98 -8.10 10.50
C PHE A 178 -5.55 -7.56 11.87
N SER A 179 -5.48 -8.47 12.84
CA SER A 179 -5.00 -8.18 14.19
C SER A 179 -4.02 -9.27 14.63
N ARG A 180 -2.82 -8.86 15.02
CA ARG A 180 -1.82 -9.79 15.61
C ARG A 180 -2.27 -10.42 16.92
N TRP A 181 -3.23 -9.80 17.62
CA TRP A 181 -3.81 -10.32 18.85
C TRP A 181 -4.88 -11.40 18.62
N GLN A 182 -5.31 -11.58 17.37
CA GLN A 182 -6.31 -12.57 16.94
C GLN A 182 -5.82 -13.29 15.68
N LEU A 183 -4.60 -13.85 15.73
CA LEU A 183 -3.91 -14.38 14.55
C LEU A 183 -4.69 -15.47 13.83
N ASP A 184 -5.23 -16.46 14.54
CA ASP A 184 -5.94 -17.58 13.91
C ASP A 184 -7.17 -17.10 13.14
N ARG A 185 -7.96 -16.20 13.76
CA ARG A 185 -9.09 -15.55 13.09
C ARG A 185 -8.63 -14.74 11.88
N SER A 186 -7.60 -13.93 12.05
CA SER A 186 -7.07 -13.07 10.98
C SER A 186 -6.54 -13.89 9.80
N ARG A 187 -5.85 -14.99 10.06
CA ARG A 187 -5.35 -15.91 9.04
C ARG A 187 -6.46 -16.66 8.33
N SER A 188 -7.44 -17.18 9.07
CA SER A 188 -8.62 -17.82 8.47
C SER A 188 -9.39 -16.88 7.57
N GLN A 189 -9.65 -15.64 8.01
CA GLN A 189 -10.29 -14.62 7.19
C GLN A 189 -9.45 -14.26 5.96
N THR A 190 -8.13 -14.19 6.10
CA THR A 190 -7.23 -13.92 4.97
C THR A 190 -7.29 -15.04 3.95
N ALA A 191 -7.24 -16.30 4.36
CA ALA A 191 -7.34 -17.44 3.45
C ALA A 191 -8.68 -17.44 2.71
N GLN A 192 -9.78 -17.15 3.39
CA GLN A 192 -11.11 -17.06 2.77
C GLN A 192 -11.19 -15.93 1.74
N ILE A 193 -10.70 -14.74 2.07
CA ILE A 193 -10.72 -13.58 1.14
C ILE A 193 -9.82 -13.84 -0.06
N LYS A 194 -8.61 -14.37 0.15
CA LYS A 194 -7.72 -14.76 -0.96
C LYS A 194 -8.38 -15.79 -1.87
N SER A 195 -9.06 -16.79 -1.31
CA SER A 195 -9.79 -17.80 -2.09
C SER A 195 -10.91 -17.19 -2.91
N ASN A 196 -11.71 -16.31 -2.33
CA ASN A 196 -12.78 -15.62 -3.05
C ASN A 196 -12.23 -14.79 -4.22
N ILE A 197 -11.21 -13.97 -3.97
CA ILE A 197 -10.57 -13.16 -5.01
C ILE A 197 -9.97 -14.04 -6.12
N HIS A 198 -9.31 -15.15 -5.75
CA HIS A 198 -8.77 -16.10 -6.70
C HIS A 198 -9.85 -16.66 -7.63
N ASN A 199 -10.99 -17.08 -7.05
CA ASN A 199 -12.13 -17.62 -7.80
C ASN A 199 -12.74 -16.56 -8.72
N ASP A 200 -12.92 -15.33 -8.24
CA ASP A 200 -13.43 -14.21 -9.04
C ASP A 200 -12.51 -13.89 -10.20
N LEU A 201 -11.18 -13.84 -9.98
CA LEU A 201 -10.21 -13.63 -11.04
C LEU A 201 -10.23 -14.77 -12.08
N ARG A 202 -10.39 -16.02 -11.65
CA ARG A 202 -10.52 -17.17 -12.55
C ARG A 202 -11.80 -17.11 -13.36
N ALA A 203 -12.93 -16.80 -12.73
CA ALA A 203 -14.21 -16.62 -13.42
C ALA A 203 -14.14 -15.50 -14.45
N LEU A 204 -13.52 -14.37 -14.09
CA LEU A 204 -13.23 -13.27 -14.99
C LEU A 204 -12.41 -13.73 -16.21
N ARG A 205 -11.36 -14.54 -15.97
CA ARG A 205 -10.51 -15.05 -17.05
C ARG A 205 -11.28 -16.01 -17.97
N ALA A 206 -12.13 -16.86 -17.39
CA ALA A 206 -12.95 -17.82 -18.15
C ALA A 206 -14.02 -17.14 -19.01
N SER A 207 -14.59 -16.03 -18.53
CA SER A 207 -15.61 -15.24 -19.26
C SER A 207 -15.03 -14.25 -20.27
N SER A 208 -13.70 -14.15 -20.38
CA SER A 208 -13.05 -13.19 -21.28
C SER A 208 -12.52 -13.88 -22.53
N ASP A 209 -12.97 -13.43 -23.71
CA ASP A 209 -12.47 -13.88 -25.02
C ASP A 209 -11.03 -13.40 -25.27
N ARG A 210 -10.58 -12.39 -24.54
CA ARG A 210 -9.26 -11.79 -24.70
C ARG A 210 -8.33 -12.20 -23.55
N ARG A 211 -7.02 -12.27 -23.87
CA ARG A 211 -6.00 -12.47 -22.85
C ARG A 211 -6.00 -11.31 -21.84
N ILE A 212 -6.21 -11.63 -20.56
CA ILE A 212 -6.11 -10.63 -19.48
C ILE A 212 -4.63 -10.44 -19.13
N HIS A 213 -4.09 -9.28 -19.51
CA HIS A 213 -2.71 -8.92 -19.14
C HIS A 213 -2.54 -8.89 -17.63
N GLY A 214 -1.39 -9.34 -17.12
CA GLY A 214 -1.09 -9.34 -15.69
C GLY A 214 -1.79 -10.42 -14.84
N PHE A 215 -2.70 -11.23 -15.41
CA PHE A 215 -3.50 -12.22 -14.67
C PHE A 215 -2.64 -13.19 -13.82
N ARG A 216 -1.62 -13.83 -14.44
CA ARG A 216 -0.75 -14.78 -13.71
C ARG A 216 0.01 -14.10 -12.58
N ARG A 217 0.48 -12.87 -12.81
CA ARG A 217 1.16 -12.07 -11.77
C ARG A 217 0.20 -11.67 -10.66
N ALA A 218 -1.06 -11.33 -10.97
CA ALA A 218 -2.07 -11.00 -9.97
C ALA A 218 -2.35 -12.18 -9.03
N LEU A 219 -2.45 -13.40 -9.56
CA LEU A 219 -2.60 -14.61 -8.74
C LEU A 219 -1.35 -14.87 -7.87
N ALA A 220 -0.15 -14.73 -8.43
CA ALA A 220 1.10 -14.92 -7.70
C ALA A 220 1.25 -13.89 -6.56
N LEU A 221 0.99 -12.61 -6.84
CA LEU A 221 1.02 -11.54 -5.83
C LEU A 221 -0.05 -11.73 -4.75
N LEU A 222 -1.28 -12.08 -5.13
CA LEU A 222 -2.35 -12.37 -4.16
C LEU A 222 -1.94 -13.51 -3.23
N HIS A 223 -1.32 -14.56 -3.77
CA HIS A 223 -0.86 -15.69 -2.96
C HIS A 223 0.25 -15.29 -1.98
N ALA A 224 1.26 -14.56 -2.47
CA ALA A 224 2.42 -14.13 -1.69
C ALA A 224 2.11 -13.01 -0.67
N SER A 225 1.11 -12.15 -0.96
CA SER A 225 0.82 -10.98 -0.11
C SER A 225 0.41 -11.37 1.31
N GLU A 226 0.89 -10.60 2.29
CA GLU A 226 0.72 -10.87 3.72
C GLU A 226 0.08 -9.66 4.43
N PRO A 227 -1.10 -9.81 5.07
CA PRO A 227 -1.80 -8.71 5.73
C PRO A 227 -1.14 -8.26 7.04
N GLY A 228 -0.19 -9.02 7.57
CA GLY A 228 0.49 -8.72 8.83
C GLY A 228 1.55 -7.63 8.75
N ILE A 229 1.88 -7.12 7.56
CA ILE A 229 2.87 -6.05 7.41
C ILE A 229 2.44 -4.77 8.15
N GLU A 230 3.36 -4.15 8.86
CA GLU A 230 3.14 -2.91 9.62
C GLU A 230 3.95 -1.73 9.06
N SER A 231 4.92 -2.01 8.18
CA SER A 231 5.77 -0.98 7.57
C SER A 231 6.14 -1.30 6.11
N PRO A 232 6.51 -0.28 5.31
CA PRO A 232 7.07 -0.50 3.98
C PRO A 232 8.36 -1.32 4.01
N ALA A 233 9.20 -1.18 5.03
CA ALA A 233 10.45 -1.94 5.16
C ALA A 233 10.18 -3.45 5.32
N GLU A 234 9.19 -3.83 6.15
CA GLU A 234 8.73 -5.22 6.25
C GLU A 234 8.21 -5.75 4.92
N SER A 235 7.47 -4.93 4.16
CA SER A 235 7.00 -5.32 2.82
C SER A 235 8.13 -5.61 1.85
N ILE A 236 9.19 -4.80 1.90
CA ILE A 236 10.37 -4.97 1.04
C ILE A 236 11.08 -6.29 1.38
N VAL A 237 11.31 -6.55 2.67
CA VAL A 237 11.96 -7.79 3.13
C VAL A 237 11.13 -9.01 2.78
N LEU A 238 9.80 -8.98 3.04
CA LEU A 238 8.88 -10.06 2.67
C LEU A 238 8.89 -10.35 1.18
N TRP A 239 8.79 -9.30 0.35
CA TRP A 239 8.83 -9.42 -1.10
C TRP A 239 10.17 -10.04 -1.57
N ALA A 240 11.30 -9.59 -1.02
CA ALA A 240 12.61 -10.14 -1.35
C ALA A 240 12.70 -11.63 -0.99
N LEU A 241 12.19 -12.04 0.17
CA LEU A 241 12.13 -13.44 0.59
C LEU A 241 11.31 -14.29 -0.38
N HIS A 242 10.13 -13.83 -0.79
CA HIS A 242 9.32 -14.53 -1.79
C HIS A 242 10.00 -14.65 -3.15
N CYS A 243 10.97 -13.79 -3.46
CA CYS A 243 11.70 -13.85 -4.71
C CYS A 243 12.89 -14.82 -4.68
N ILE A 244 13.43 -15.16 -3.49
CA ILE A 244 14.66 -15.94 -3.35
C ILE A 244 14.50 -17.28 -2.63
N LEU A 245 13.43 -17.47 -1.84
CA LEU A 245 13.23 -18.72 -1.11
C LEU A 245 12.65 -19.82 -2.00
N ASP A 246 13.13 -21.02 -1.78
CA ASP A 246 12.56 -22.25 -2.37
C ASP A 246 11.10 -22.44 -1.89
N ALA A 247 10.27 -23.02 -2.75
CA ALA A 247 8.83 -23.26 -2.48
C ALA A 247 8.58 -24.22 -1.28
N GLY A 248 9.61 -24.87 -0.78
CA GLY A 248 9.52 -25.71 0.44
C GLY A 248 9.44 -24.92 1.74
N TYR A 249 9.60 -23.59 1.70
CA TYR A 249 9.55 -22.74 2.88
C TYR A 249 8.30 -21.85 2.84
N SER A 250 7.58 -21.81 3.97
CA SER A 250 6.52 -20.82 4.17
C SER A 250 7.08 -19.56 4.82
N ILE A 251 6.47 -18.42 4.50
CA ILE A 251 6.82 -17.12 5.09
C ILE A 251 5.58 -16.63 5.81
N GLN A 252 5.72 -16.21 7.06
CA GLN A 252 4.62 -15.74 7.89
C GLN A 252 4.99 -14.38 8.50
N SER A 253 4.12 -13.38 8.28
CA SER A 253 4.24 -12.11 9.00
C SER A 253 3.61 -12.20 10.40
N GLN A 254 4.12 -11.42 11.34
CA GLN A 254 3.60 -11.29 12.71
C GLN A 254 3.34 -12.65 13.39
N ARG A 255 4.37 -13.51 13.42
CA ARG A 255 4.25 -14.80 14.12
C ARG A 255 4.32 -14.62 15.63
N ALA A 256 3.35 -15.19 16.36
CA ALA A 256 3.34 -15.16 17.80
C ALA A 256 4.19 -16.29 18.40
N PHE A 257 4.84 -15.98 19.52
CA PHE A 257 5.57 -16.91 20.38
C PHE A 257 5.16 -16.68 21.83
N SER A 258 5.24 -17.73 22.63
CA SER A 258 5.10 -17.64 24.08
C SER A 258 6.39 -18.10 24.72
N ALA A 259 7.07 -17.20 25.42
CA ALA A 259 8.30 -17.48 26.16
C ALA A 259 8.22 -16.79 27.52
N ASN A 260 8.62 -17.51 28.58
CA ASN A 260 8.69 -16.98 29.94
C ASN A 260 7.39 -16.29 30.40
N GLY A 261 6.20 -16.83 30.00
CA GLY A 261 4.89 -16.24 30.31
C GLY A 261 4.55 -14.96 29.56
N ARG A 262 5.36 -14.56 28.58
CA ARG A 262 5.16 -13.36 27.74
C ARG A 262 4.80 -13.74 26.31
N HIS A 263 3.87 -13.00 25.70
CA HIS A 263 3.60 -13.08 24.27
C HIS A 263 4.56 -12.19 23.51
N ARG A 264 5.24 -12.77 22.53
CA ARG A 264 6.18 -12.10 21.62
C ARG A 264 5.70 -12.25 20.19
N PHE A 265 5.99 -11.26 19.36
CA PHE A 265 5.72 -11.31 17.92
C PHE A 265 7.00 -11.03 17.18
N VAL A 266 7.26 -11.77 16.11
CA VAL A 266 8.34 -11.48 15.17
C VAL A 266 7.75 -10.94 13.87
N ASP A 267 8.43 -9.99 13.25
CA ASP A 267 7.92 -9.32 12.05
C ASP A 267 7.72 -10.34 10.92
N ILE A 268 8.71 -11.23 10.70
CA ILE A 268 8.68 -12.25 9.66
C ILE A 268 9.28 -13.54 10.21
N ALA A 269 8.66 -14.68 9.93
CA ALA A 269 9.15 -16.01 10.30
C ALA A 269 9.21 -16.95 9.11
N ILE A 270 10.24 -17.82 9.10
CA ILE A 270 10.36 -18.99 8.22
C ILE A 270 10.29 -20.21 9.12
N PRO A 271 9.09 -20.77 9.36
CA PRO A 271 8.86 -21.80 10.39
C PRO A 271 9.66 -23.07 10.18
N GLU A 272 9.75 -23.57 8.95
CA GLU A 272 10.46 -24.81 8.61
C GLU A 272 11.94 -24.74 8.93
N ALA A 273 12.50 -23.54 8.86
CA ALA A 273 13.92 -23.28 9.17
C ALA A 273 14.14 -22.77 10.59
N ARG A 274 13.06 -22.51 11.37
CA ARG A 274 13.13 -21.80 12.65
C ARG A 274 13.95 -20.52 12.58
N VAL A 275 13.71 -19.70 11.55
CA VAL A 275 14.35 -18.39 11.39
C VAL A 275 13.32 -17.29 11.57
N ALA A 276 13.64 -16.34 12.44
CA ALA A 276 12.94 -15.09 12.67
C ALA A 276 13.71 -13.95 12.01
N ILE A 277 13.01 -13.07 11.31
CA ILE A 277 13.59 -11.87 10.71
C ILE A 277 12.91 -10.66 11.34
N GLU A 278 13.71 -9.81 11.97
CA GLU A 278 13.28 -8.58 12.62
C GLU A 278 13.70 -7.40 11.77
N VAL A 279 12.76 -6.50 11.50
CA VAL A 279 12.99 -5.31 10.67
C VAL A 279 13.00 -4.07 11.56
N SER A 280 14.19 -3.52 11.78
CA SER A 280 14.37 -2.35 12.65
C SER A 280 13.98 -1.06 11.92
N GLY A 281 12.91 -0.38 12.38
CA GLY A 281 12.50 0.92 11.85
C GLY A 281 13.40 2.07 12.30
N PHE A 282 13.49 3.13 11.49
CA PHE A 282 14.08 4.40 11.87
C PHE A 282 13.27 5.01 13.04
N GLY A 283 13.89 5.36 14.15
CA GLY A 283 13.27 6.12 15.24
C GLY A 283 12.81 5.34 16.47
N LYS A 284 13.18 4.07 16.62
CA LYS A 284 12.94 3.31 17.87
C LYS A 284 13.90 3.67 19.01
N PHE A 285 14.88 4.55 18.76
CA PHE A 285 15.72 5.11 19.83
C PHE A 285 15.02 6.36 20.35
N GLY A 286 14.42 6.24 21.55
CA GLY A 286 13.72 7.34 22.20
C GLY A 286 14.61 8.58 22.37
N ASP A 287 13.98 9.75 22.51
CA ASP A 287 14.65 11.07 22.64
C ASP A 287 15.51 11.22 23.90
N SER A 288 15.52 10.22 24.80
CA SER A 288 16.34 10.18 25.99
C SER A 288 17.21 8.92 26.08
N SER A 289 18.40 9.05 26.68
CA SER A 289 19.33 7.93 26.91
C SER A 289 18.69 6.79 27.72
N ALA A 290 17.84 7.10 28.69
CA ALA A 290 17.14 6.12 29.51
C ALA A 290 16.09 5.32 28.71
N GLU A 291 15.43 5.95 27.75
CA GLU A 291 14.46 5.30 26.87
C GLU A 291 15.16 4.43 25.83
N ALA A 292 16.26 4.92 25.25
CA ALA A 292 17.10 4.13 24.36
C ALA A 292 17.63 2.87 25.06
N HIS A 293 18.07 2.97 26.31
CA HIS A 293 18.51 1.82 27.11
C HIS A 293 17.39 0.80 27.34
N ARG A 294 16.18 1.25 27.71
CA ARG A 294 15.02 0.35 27.90
C ARG A 294 14.64 -0.38 26.61
N VAL A 295 14.63 0.33 25.48
CA VAL A 295 14.33 -0.26 24.17
C VAL A 295 15.38 -1.30 23.78
N ALA A 296 16.68 -1.00 23.99
CA ALA A 296 17.78 -1.91 23.72
C ALA A 296 17.70 -3.17 24.60
N SER A 297 17.48 -3.01 25.91
CA SER A 297 17.35 -4.14 26.85
C SER A 297 16.15 -5.03 26.48
N ALA A 298 15.01 -4.45 26.17
CA ALA A 298 13.83 -5.22 25.74
C ALA A 298 14.05 -5.97 24.41
N ALA A 299 14.87 -5.42 23.50
CA ALA A 299 15.23 -6.09 22.26
C ALA A 299 16.15 -7.28 22.53
N VAL A 300 17.13 -7.15 23.45
CA VAL A 300 18.03 -8.24 23.86
C VAL A 300 17.23 -9.37 24.54
N GLU A 301 16.35 -9.03 25.51
CA GLU A 301 15.49 -10.05 26.15
C GLU A 301 14.63 -10.80 25.11
N ARG A 302 14.06 -10.08 24.15
CA ARG A 302 13.25 -10.70 23.10
C ARG A 302 14.09 -11.63 22.24
N GLN A 303 15.31 -11.24 21.92
CA GLN A 303 16.23 -12.09 21.17
C GLN A 303 16.56 -13.36 21.95
N GLN A 304 16.88 -13.25 23.23
CA GLN A 304 17.15 -14.42 24.09
C GLN A 304 15.94 -15.34 24.18
N ASP A 305 14.73 -14.78 24.43
CA ASP A 305 13.49 -15.56 24.45
C ASP A 305 13.28 -16.40 23.18
N LEU A 306 13.65 -15.88 22.01
CA LEU A 306 13.54 -16.60 20.73
C LEU A 306 14.64 -17.63 20.54
N GLU A 307 15.88 -17.32 20.93
CA GLU A 307 17.03 -18.22 20.86
C GLU A 307 16.82 -19.44 21.78
N ASP A 308 16.26 -19.25 22.98
CA ASP A 308 15.89 -20.31 23.93
C ASP A 308 14.82 -21.26 23.34
N LEU A 309 13.95 -20.76 22.48
CA LEU A 309 12.99 -21.56 21.72
C LEU A 309 13.60 -22.24 20.47
N GLY A 310 14.91 -22.11 20.27
CA GLY A 310 15.66 -22.69 19.14
C GLY A 310 15.48 -21.93 17.83
N TRP A 311 15.07 -20.64 17.89
CA TRP A 311 14.97 -19.78 16.70
C TRP A 311 16.27 -19.03 16.48
N ARG A 312 16.65 -18.89 15.19
CA ARG A 312 17.79 -18.09 14.76
C ARG A 312 17.29 -16.75 14.24
N ILE A 313 17.95 -15.65 14.61
CA ILE A 313 17.46 -14.32 14.32
C ILE A 313 18.33 -13.67 13.24
N VAL A 314 17.65 -13.05 12.27
CA VAL A 314 18.27 -12.21 11.24
C VAL A 314 17.71 -10.80 11.39
N ASN A 315 18.53 -9.85 11.77
CA ASN A 315 18.16 -8.45 11.88
C ASN A 315 18.40 -7.74 10.55
N VAL A 316 17.42 -6.96 10.11
CA VAL A 316 17.50 -6.12 8.91
C VAL A 316 17.21 -4.68 9.32
N SER A 317 18.16 -3.76 9.13
CA SER A 317 17.93 -2.34 9.38
C SER A 317 17.07 -1.71 8.27
N TYR A 318 16.50 -0.53 8.57
CA TYR A 318 15.75 0.22 7.57
C TYR A 318 16.59 0.56 6.34
N GLU A 319 17.85 0.97 6.53
CA GLU A 319 18.77 1.25 5.43
C GLU A 319 19.04 0.01 4.59
N GLN A 320 19.26 -1.15 5.23
CA GLN A 320 19.42 -2.42 4.51
C GLN A 320 18.15 -2.80 3.75
N ALA A 321 16.96 -2.61 4.34
CA ALA A 321 15.69 -2.91 3.69
C ALA A 321 15.45 -2.03 2.45
N THR A 322 15.86 -0.77 2.48
CA THR A 322 15.65 0.17 1.37
C THR A 322 16.72 0.11 0.28
N ASP A 323 17.85 -0.56 0.55
CA ASP A 323 18.88 -0.88 -0.44
C ASP A 323 18.64 -2.28 -1.01
N ILE A 324 17.68 -2.41 -1.93
CA ILE A 324 17.18 -3.72 -2.38
C ILE A 324 18.22 -4.56 -3.08
N GLU A 325 19.12 -3.97 -3.84
CA GLU A 325 20.17 -4.74 -4.54
C GLU A 325 21.07 -5.46 -3.53
N ASN A 326 21.48 -4.73 -2.51
CA ASN A 326 22.28 -5.29 -1.41
C ASN A 326 21.44 -6.15 -0.45
N LEU A 327 20.15 -5.82 -0.23
CA LEU A 327 19.24 -6.60 0.62
C LEU A 327 19.10 -8.05 0.12
N VAL A 328 18.83 -8.24 -1.17
CA VAL A 328 18.68 -9.58 -1.75
C VAL A 328 19.95 -10.39 -1.54
N SER A 329 21.12 -9.81 -1.80
CA SER A 329 22.42 -10.44 -1.60
C SER A 329 22.70 -10.72 -0.11
N TYR A 330 22.37 -9.78 0.77
CA TYR A 330 22.49 -9.92 2.21
C TYR A 330 21.63 -11.08 2.73
N LEU A 331 20.33 -11.10 2.39
CA LEU A 331 19.41 -12.16 2.80
C LEU A 331 19.85 -13.51 2.27
N ALA A 332 20.24 -13.61 0.99
CA ALA A 332 20.72 -14.84 0.40
C ALA A 332 21.95 -15.40 1.13
N LYS A 333 22.94 -14.53 1.44
CA LYS A 333 24.13 -14.91 2.20
C LYS A 333 23.79 -15.35 3.62
N ARG A 334 22.97 -14.59 4.35
CA ARG A 334 22.63 -14.90 5.74
C ARG A 334 21.80 -16.18 5.86
N LEU A 335 20.77 -16.34 5.03
CA LEU A 335 19.90 -17.51 5.03
C LEU A 335 20.62 -18.75 4.52
N GLY A 336 21.46 -18.62 3.49
CA GLY A 336 22.32 -19.72 3.01
C GLY A 336 23.29 -20.23 4.08
N ALA A 337 23.90 -19.33 4.87
CA ALA A 337 24.75 -19.71 6.01
C ALA A 337 23.98 -20.45 7.11
N LEU A 338 22.65 -20.29 7.17
CA LEU A 338 21.75 -21.02 8.06
C LEU A 338 21.22 -22.33 7.45
N GLY A 339 21.74 -22.74 6.27
CA GLY A 339 21.34 -23.98 5.60
C GLY A 339 20.01 -23.90 4.84
N ILE A 340 19.48 -22.69 4.62
CA ILE A 340 18.25 -22.51 3.86
C ILE A 340 18.54 -22.50 2.37
N ARG A 341 17.77 -23.24 1.59
CA ARG A 341 17.93 -23.28 0.12
C ARG A 341 17.45 -21.98 -0.48
N ILE A 342 18.34 -21.34 -1.22
CA ILE A 342 18.15 -20.05 -1.87
C ILE A 342 18.33 -20.23 -3.38
N HIS A 343 17.54 -19.53 -4.16
CA HIS A 343 17.75 -19.38 -5.60
C HIS A 343 17.93 -17.90 -5.98
N MET A 344 18.36 -17.63 -7.20
CA MET A 344 18.42 -16.27 -7.70
C MET A 344 17.01 -15.67 -7.77
N ALA A 345 16.90 -14.38 -7.45
CA ALA A 345 15.63 -13.67 -7.52
C ALA A 345 15.06 -13.73 -8.94
N GLN A 346 13.89 -14.34 -9.05
CA GLN A 346 13.25 -14.62 -10.33
C GLN A 346 11.73 -14.78 -10.19
N GLY A 347 11.07 -15.09 -11.32
CA GLY A 347 9.67 -15.46 -11.36
C GLY A 347 8.73 -14.28 -11.54
N LEU A 348 7.45 -14.51 -11.28
CA LEU A 348 6.38 -13.52 -11.51
C LEU A 348 6.40 -12.34 -10.56
N LEU A 349 7.01 -12.50 -9.39
CA LEU A 349 7.13 -11.46 -8.36
C LEU A 349 8.35 -10.58 -8.57
N TRP A 350 9.36 -11.06 -9.29
CA TRP A 350 10.60 -10.33 -9.47
C TRP A 350 10.52 -9.32 -10.62
N ALA A 351 11.04 -8.13 -10.38
CA ALA A 351 11.48 -7.19 -11.39
C ALA A 351 12.65 -6.38 -10.82
N GLN A 352 13.58 -5.97 -11.69
CA GLN A 352 14.70 -5.14 -11.28
C GLN A 352 14.17 -3.85 -10.63
N PRO A 353 14.52 -3.58 -9.38
CA PRO A 353 14.17 -2.32 -8.74
C PRO A 353 14.81 -1.14 -9.48
N ASN A 354 14.12 -0.01 -9.52
CA ASN A 354 14.67 1.24 -10.04
C ASN A 354 14.71 2.30 -8.92
N HIS A 355 15.56 3.29 -9.07
CA HIS A 355 15.74 4.35 -8.07
C HIS A 355 14.44 5.07 -7.70
N GLN A 356 13.49 5.18 -8.62
CA GLN A 356 12.21 5.86 -8.37
C GLN A 356 11.38 5.18 -7.29
N LEU A 357 11.48 3.85 -7.14
CA LEU A 357 10.72 3.12 -6.10
C LEU A 357 11.02 3.61 -4.69
N PHE A 358 12.18 4.18 -4.45
CA PHE A 358 12.66 4.58 -3.12
C PHE A 358 12.65 6.08 -2.87
N GLU A 359 12.36 6.91 -3.86
CA GLU A 359 12.21 8.36 -3.65
C GLU A 359 11.16 8.69 -2.59
N ARG A 360 10.15 7.82 -2.41
CA ARG A 360 9.18 7.94 -1.33
C ARG A 360 9.82 7.91 0.06
N HIS A 361 10.84 7.09 0.24
CA HIS A 361 11.45 6.80 1.53
C HIS A 361 12.68 7.68 1.83
N ARG A 362 13.16 8.43 0.83
CA ARG A 362 14.17 9.44 1.08
C ARG A 362 13.51 10.61 1.80
N ARG A 363 13.96 10.85 3.02
CA ARG A 363 13.58 12.06 3.78
C ARG A 363 14.17 13.25 3.02
N THR A 364 13.33 14.02 2.34
CA THR A 364 13.62 15.41 1.92
C THR A 364 13.09 16.33 2.99
#